data_abd31f421950d6d788db441b314b4eef
#
_entry.id   abd31f421950d6d788db441b314b4eef
#
_cell.length_a   1.000
_cell.length_b   1.000
_cell.length_c   1.000
_cell.angle_alpha   90.00
_cell.angle_beta   90.00
_cell.angle_gamma   90.00
#
_symmetry.space_group_name_H-M   'P 1'
#
loop_
_entity.id
_entity.type
_entity.pdbx_description
1 polymer ?
#
loop_
_entity_poly.entity_id
_entity_poly.type
_entity_poly.pdbx_seq_one_letter_code
_entity_poly.pdbx_strand_id
1 'polypeptide(L)'
;MKLYYARNSRAVRVAWLLEELELSYEIESFELGSPDMRSDTYRALHPMGRVPTLVDGDITLFESGAIIQYLLAKYGNGRFIPDVNSGAFAAYLQWFHYAEGMIMPPMNTIVVETILLP
;
A
#
# COMPACT_ATOMS: atom_id res chain seq x y z
N MET A 1 -1.48 15.05 3.31
CA MET A 1 -1.49 13.68 2.75
C MET A 1 -2.55 12.89 3.49
N LYS A 2 -3.30 12.01 2.81
CA LYS A 2 -4.35 11.19 3.44
C LYS A 2 -4.23 9.74 2.99
N LEU A 3 -4.23 8.82 3.95
CA LEU A 3 -4.21 7.37 3.71
C LEU A 3 -5.56 6.77 4.04
N TYR A 4 -6.17 6.10 3.06
CA TYR A 4 -7.32 5.24 3.27
C TYR A 4 -6.84 3.84 3.67
N TYR A 5 -7.32 3.38 4.81
CA TYR A 5 -6.74 2.28 5.55
C TYR A 5 -7.80 1.28 6.00
N ALA A 6 -7.45 0.03 6.12
CA ALA A 6 -8.18 -0.96 6.90
C ALA A 6 -7.19 -1.85 7.66
N ARG A 7 -7.57 -2.24 8.86
CA ARG A 7 -6.80 -3.18 9.69
C ARG A 7 -6.61 -4.50 8.95
N ASN A 8 -5.50 -5.19 9.14
CA ASN A 8 -5.18 -6.48 8.52
C ASN A 8 -5.17 -6.44 6.98
N SER A 9 -4.91 -5.27 6.40
CA SER A 9 -4.77 -5.07 4.96
C SER A 9 -3.35 -4.65 4.58
N ARG A 10 -3.08 -4.57 3.28
CA ARG A 10 -1.81 -4.05 2.77
C ARG A 10 -1.57 -2.57 3.09
N ALA A 11 -2.59 -1.84 3.53
CA ALA A 11 -2.46 -0.45 3.96
C ALA A 11 -1.50 -0.28 5.15
N VAL A 12 -1.32 -1.33 5.96
CA VAL A 12 -0.34 -1.35 7.07
C VAL A 12 1.07 -1.04 6.59
N ARG A 13 1.47 -1.53 5.41
CA ARG A 13 2.80 -1.29 4.85
C ARG A 13 3.04 0.18 4.54
N VAL A 14 2.00 0.84 4.02
CA VAL A 14 2.04 2.27 3.68
C VAL A 14 2.07 3.10 4.96
N ALA A 15 1.21 2.79 5.94
CA ALA A 15 1.22 3.47 7.24
C ALA A 15 2.59 3.35 7.91
N TRP A 16 3.16 2.13 7.96
CA TRP A 16 4.49 1.92 8.51
C TRP A 16 5.56 2.77 7.81
N LEU A 17 5.55 2.82 6.46
CA LEU A 17 6.52 3.65 5.73
C LEU A 17 6.34 5.14 5.99
N LEU A 18 5.10 5.63 6.11
CA LEU A 18 4.83 7.03 6.44
C LEU A 18 5.40 7.40 7.82
N GLU A 19 5.28 6.51 8.81
CA GLU A 19 5.91 6.68 10.13
C GLU A 19 7.44 6.67 10.05
N GLU A 20 8.05 5.71 9.31
CA GLU A 20 9.51 5.62 9.14
C GLU A 20 10.09 6.85 8.40
N LEU A 21 9.30 7.46 7.52
CA LEU A 21 9.66 8.68 6.82
C LEU A 21 9.36 9.95 7.64
N GLU A 22 8.70 9.82 8.79
CA GLU A 22 8.29 10.94 9.66
C GLU A 22 7.38 11.96 8.94
N LEU A 23 6.51 11.45 8.06
CA LEU A 23 5.60 12.29 7.27
C LEU A 23 4.29 12.51 8.02
N SER A 24 3.80 13.75 7.99
CA SER A 24 2.47 14.07 8.51
C SER A 24 1.38 13.61 7.55
N TYR A 25 0.41 12.86 8.04
CA TYR A 25 -0.71 12.36 7.25
C TYR A 25 -1.96 12.14 8.10
N GLU A 26 -3.11 12.06 7.44
CA GLU A 26 -4.38 11.69 8.03
C GLU A 26 -4.71 10.25 7.65
N ILE A 27 -5.37 9.53 8.55
CA ILE A 27 -5.91 8.20 8.27
C ILE A 27 -7.44 8.28 8.21
N GLU A 28 -8.01 7.73 7.13
CA GLU A 28 -9.42 7.35 7.08
C GLU A 28 -9.54 5.84 7.11
N SER A 29 -10.10 5.32 8.22
CA SER A 29 -10.15 3.88 8.47
C SER A 29 -11.50 3.31 8.08
N PHE A 30 -11.46 2.17 7.38
CA PHE A 30 -12.62 1.31 7.12
C PHE A 30 -12.51 0.02 7.93
N GLU A 31 -13.65 -0.59 8.20
CA GLU A 31 -13.69 -2.01 8.50
C GLU A 31 -13.48 -2.79 7.18
N LEU A 32 -12.57 -3.76 7.21
CA LEU A 32 -12.19 -4.51 6.00
C LEU A 32 -13.41 -5.26 5.43
N GLY A 33 -13.73 -4.98 4.18
CA GLY A 33 -14.86 -5.57 3.49
C GLY A 33 -16.20 -4.89 3.76
N SER A 34 -16.23 -3.79 4.53
CA SER A 34 -17.44 -3.04 4.82
C SER A 34 -18.09 -2.45 3.55
N PRO A 35 -19.41 -2.19 3.58
CA PRO A 35 -20.10 -1.53 2.47
C PRO A 35 -19.53 -0.16 2.11
N ASP A 36 -18.96 0.56 3.09
CA ASP A 36 -18.38 1.90 2.89
C ASP A 36 -17.22 1.87 1.89
N MET A 37 -16.44 0.77 1.86
CA MET A 37 -15.39 0.55 0.86
C MET A 37 -15.94 0.41 -0.56
N ARG A 38 -17.26 0.20 -0.72
CA ARG A 38 -17.95 0.05 -2.00
C ARG A 38 -18.86 1.23 -2.33
N SER A 39 -18.85 2.26 -1.48
CA SER A 39 -19.62 3.50 -1.75
C SER A 39 -19.14 4.16 -3.04
N ASP A 40 -20.04 4.87 -3.72
CA ASP A 40 -19.69 5.59 -4.94
C ASP A 40 -18.60 6.65 -4.68
N THR A 41 -18.65 7.28 -3.51
CA THR A 41 -17.63 8.26 -3.08
C THR A 41 -16.25 7.64 -3.01
N TYR A 42 -16.11 6.46 -2.38
CA TYR A 42 -14.81 5.81 -2.28
C TYR A 42 -14.37 5.18 -3.62
N ARG A 43 -15.31 4.65 -4.40
CA ARG A 43 -15.02 4.10 -5.73
C ARG A 43 -14.55 5.15 -6.74
N ALA A 44 -14.88 6.42 -6.53
CA ALA A 44 -14.31 7.51 -7.31
C ALA A 44 -12.79 7.65 -7.09
N LEU A 45 -12.28 7.26 -5.91
CA LEU A 45 -10.84 7.25 -5.59
C LEU A 45 -10.18 5.92 -5.96
N HIS A 46 -10.83 4.81 -5.68
CA HIS A 46 -10.36 3.46 -5.96
C HIS A 46 -11.46 2.62 -6.64
N PRO A 47 -11.43 2.46 -7.95
CA PRO A 47 -12.53 1.82 -8.71
C PRO A 47 -12.92 0.43 -8.20
N MET A 48 -11.99 -0.32 -7.63
CA MET A 48 -12.25 -1.64 -7.05
C MET A 48 -12.68 -1.61 -5.57
N GLY A 49 -12.76 -0.42 -4.94
CA GLY A 49 -13.15 -0.29 -3.53
C GLY A 49 -12.22 -1.03 -2.58
N ARG A 50 -10.91 -0.91 -2.76
CA ARG A 50 -9.89 -1.58 -1.92
C ARG A 50 -9.00 -0.56 -1.22
N VAL A 51 -8.24 -1.02 -0.24
CA VAL A 51 -7.19 -0.27 0.44
C VAL A 51 -5.83 -0.95 0.23
N PRO A 52 -4.72 -0.20 0.24
CA PRO A 52 -4.59 1.25 0.49
C PRO A 52 -4.97 2.11 -0.71
N THR A 53 -5.42 3.34 -0.41
CA THR A 53 -5.41 4.45 -1.34
C THR A 53 -4.70 5.62 -0.66
N LEU A 54 -3.79 6.27 -1.35
CA LEU A 54 -3.10 7.48 -0.88
C LEU A 54 -3.55 8.68 -1.70
N VAL A 55 -3.92 9.76 -1.02
CA VAL A 55 -4.15 11.08 -1.62
C VAL A 55 -3.05 12.03 -1.16
N ASP A 56 -2.32 12.61 -2.11
CA ASP A 56 -1.24 13.57 -1.85
C ASP A 56 -1.40 14.79 -2.77
N GLY A 57 -2.06 15.83 -2.26
CA GLY A 57 -2.52 16.95 -3.09
C GLY A 57 -3.50 16.48 -4.16
N ASP A 58 -3.18 16.74 -5.42
CA ASP A 58 -4.00 16.35 -6.58
C ASP A 58 -3.74 14.90 -7.05
N ILE A 59 -2.81 14.21 -6.40
CA ILE A 59 -2.43 12.84 -6.77
C ILE A 59 -3.25 11.85 -5.93
N THR A 60 -3.91 10.91 -6.61
CA THR A 60 -4.56 9.75 -5.99
C THR A 60 -3.90 8.48 -6.52
N LEU A 61 -3.38 7.67 -5.61
CA LEU A 61 -2.68 6.41 -5.91
C LEU A 61 -3.31 5.25 -5.16
N PHE A 62 -3.44 4.12 -5.84
CA PHE A 62 -3.66 2.81 -5.24
C PHE A 62 -2.57 1.84 -5.71
N GLU A 63 -2.57 0.58 -5.24
CA GLU A 63 -1.46 -0.38 -5.24
C GLU A 63 -0.39 -0.05 -4.20
N SER A 64 -0.28 -0.88 -3.17
CA SER A 64 0.66 -0.64 -2.06
C SER A 64 2.11 -0.50 -2.52
N GLY A 65 2.53 -1.29 -3.52
CA GLY A 65 3.86 -1.20 -4.10
C GLY A 65 4.11 0.13 -4.80
N ALA A 66 3.15 0.60 -5.61
CA ALA A 66 3.25 1.90 -6.29
C ALA A 66 3.31 3.06 -5.29
N ILE A 67 2.47 3.00 -4.25
CA ILE A 67 2.47 4.01 -3.18
C ILE A 67 3.83 4.04 -2.47
N ILE A 68 4.38 2.88 -2.12
CA ILE A 68 5.69 2.78 -1.47
C ILE A 68 6.78 3.37 -2.36
N GLN A 69 6.84 3.01 -3.63
CA GLN A 69 7.83 3.57 -4.57
C GLN A 69 7.67 5.08 -4.72
N TYR A 70 6.44 5.57 -4.84
CA TYR A 70 6.16 7.01 -4.91
C TYR A 70 6.65 7.76 -3.66
N LEU A 71 6.32 7.26 -2.46
CA LEU A 71 6.74 7.87 -1.21
C LEU A 71 8.27 7.88 -1.06
N LEU A 72 8.93 6.78 -1.38
CA LEU A 72 10.38 6.69 -1.33
C LEU A 72 11.06 7.61 -2.34
N ALA A 73 10.54 7.69 -3.57
CA ALA A 73 11.10 8.56 -4.61
C ALA A 73 10.93 10.05 -4.28
N LYS A 74 9.76 10.43 -3.75
CA LYS A 74 9.42 11.83 -3.51
C LYS A 74 9.90 12.36 -2.17
N TYR A 75 9.83 11.52 -1.13
CA TYR A 75 10.03 11.94 0.26
C TYR A 75 11.15 11.16 0.97
N GLY A 76 11.65 10.10 0.36
CA GLY A 76 12.63 9.21 0.99
C GLY A 76 14.02 9.81 1.17
N ASN A 77 14.42 10.80 0.35
CA ASN A 77 15.77 11.37 0.36
C ASN A 77 16.89 10.30 0.35
N GLY A 78 16.71 9.24 -0.44
CA GLY A 78 17.64 8.11 -0.54
C GLY A 78 17.55 7.09 0.61
N ARG A 79 16.64 7.28 1.57
CA ARG A 79 16.40 6.30 2.63
C ARG A 79 15.65 5.09 2.08
N PHE A 80 16.00 3.90 2.58
CA PHE A 80 15.32 2.62 2.29
C PHE A 80 15.41 2.12 0.85
N ILE A 81 16.11 2.83 -0.04
CA ILE A 81 16.40 2.38 -1.41
C ILE A 81 17.92 2.38 -1.59
N PRO A 82 18.52 1.28 -2.03
CA PRO A 82 19.92 1.28 -2.45
C PRO A 82 20.14 2.21 -3.65
N ASP A 83 21.33 2.79 -3.76
CA ASP A 83 21.71 3.54 -4.95
C ASP A 83 21.56 2.68 -6.20
N VAL A 84 21.04 3.26 -7.28
CA VAL A 84 20.75 2.54 -8.55
C VAL A 84 22.00 1.92 -9.17
N ASN A 85 23.18 2.49 -8.90
CA ASN A 85 24.48 1.99 -9.37
C ASN A 85 25.12 0.99 -8.40
N SER A 86 24.50 0.73 -7.24
CA SER A 86 25.02 -0.24 -6.28
C SER A 86 24.68 -1.67 -6.71
N GLY A 87 25.53 -2.64 -6.34
CA GLY A 87 25.26 -4.05 -6.54
C GLY A 87 24.02 -4.57 -5.77
N ALA A 88 23.53 -3.82 -4.78
CA ALA A 88 22.37 -4.19 -3.99
C ALA A 88 21.03 -3.84 -4.68
N PHE A 89 21.05 -2.95 -5.70
CA PHE A 89 19.80 -2.45 -6.29
C PHE A 89 19.01 -3.54 -7.02
N ALA A 90 19.66 -4.43 -7.74
CA ALA A 90 19.01 -5.55 -8.41
C ALA A 90 18.32 -6.50 -7.41
N ALA A 91 18.97 -6.83 -6.30
CA ALA A 91 18.40 -7.64 -5.24
C ALA A 91 17.22 -6.93 -4.56
N TYR A 92 17.32 -5.62 -4.33
CA TYR A 92 16.22 -4.81 -3.81
C TYR A 92 14.98 -4.91 -4.71
N LEU A 93 15.11 -4.71 -6.02
CA LEU A 93 14.00 -4.82 -6.97
C LEU A 93 13.40 -6.23 -6.95
N GLN A 94 14.25 -7.26 -6.98
CA GLN A 94 13.80 -8.65 -6.94
C GLN A 94 12.94 -8.94 -5.71
N TRP A 95 13.39 -8.57 -4.52
CA TRP A 95 12.65 -8.81 -3.28
C TRP A 95 11.42 -7.92 -3.15
N PHE A 96 11.49 -6.68 -3.64
CA PHE A 96 10.33 -5.79 -3.67
C PHE A 96 9.17 -6.40 -4.47
N HIS A 97 9.45 -6.90 -5.68
CA HIS A 97 8.44 -7.53 -6.51
C HIS A 97 8.07 -8.95 -6.07
N TYR A 98 8.99 -9.68 -5.44
CA TYR A 98 8.73 -11.01 -4.90
C TYR A 98 7.59 -11.00 -3.86
N ALA A 99 7.51 -9.95 -3.05
CA ALA A 99 6.49 -9.81 -2.03
C ALA A 99 5.06 -9.90 -2.61
N GLU A 100 4.75 -9.15 -3.66
CA GLU A 100 3.42 -9.17 -4.29
C GLU A 100 3.27 -10.27 -5.36
N GLY A 101 4.35 -10.65 -6.02
CA GLY A 101 4.31 -11.64 -7.08
C GLY A 101 4.29 -13.09 -6.60
N MET A 102 4.91 -13.39 -5.46
CA MET A 102 5.09 -14.77 -4.99
C MET A 102 4.52 -15.01 -3.59
N ILE A 103 4.75 -14.10 -2.63
CA ILE A 103 4.32 -14.31 -1.23
C ILE A 103 2.82 -14.05 -1.08
N MET A 104 2.34 -12.93 -1.62
CA MET A 104 0.96 -12.51 -1.38
C MET A 104 -0.12 -13.31 -2.10
N PRO A 105 0.05 -13.87 -3.29
CA PRO A 105 -1.00 -14.66 -3.94
C PRO A 105 -1.48 -15.85 -3.08
N PRO A 106 -0.62 -16.75 -2.59
CA PRO A 106 -1.07 -17.83 -1.71
C PRO A 106 -1.61 -17.33 -0.37
N MET A 107 -1.04 -16.27 0.19
CA MET A 107 -1.56 -15.67 1.43
C MET A 107 -2.98 -15.13 1.25
N ASN A 108 -3.28 -14.50 0.11
CA ASN A 108 -4.63 -14.06 -0.21
C ASN A 108 -5.61 -15.24 -0.32
N THR A 109 -5.20 -16.33 -0.97
CA THR A 109 -6.03 -17.52 -1.08
C THR A 109 -6.38 -18.06 0.30
N ILE A 110 -5.40 -18.19 1.19
CA ILE A 110 -5.64 -18.62 2.57
C ILE A 110 -6.63 -17.68 3.28
N VAL A 111 -6.45 -16.36 3.18
CA VAL A 111 -7.36 -15.38 3.79
C VAL A 111 -8.78 -15.50 3.24
N VAL A 112 -8.92 -15.65 1.93
CA VAL A 112 -10.24 -15.82 1.29
C VAL A 112 -10.92 -17.09 1.78
N GLU A 113 -10.22 -18.22 1.76
CA GLU A 113 -10.78 -19.53 2.11
C GLU A 113 -11.06 -19.69 3.61
N THR A 114 -10.25 -19.06 4.47
CA THR A 114 -10.36 -19.28 5.93
C THR A 114 -11.13 -18.19 6.66
N ILE A 115 -11.21 -16.99 6.10
CA ILE A 115 -11.80 -15.82 6.79
C ILE A 115 -13.01 -15.26 6.05
N LEU A 116 -12.95 -15.18 4.72
CA LEU A 116 -13.98 -14.48 3.93
C LEU A 116 -15.03 -15.43 3.35
N LEU A 117 -14.70 -16.69 3.15
CA LEU A 117 -15.61 -17.75 2.67
C LEU A 117 -15.64 -18.87 3.71
N PRO A 118 -16.42 -18.72 4.80
CA PRO A 118 -16.57 -19.75 5.82
C PRO A 118 -17.38 -20.94 5.29
#